data_ecb8168294235e7eb8436e239e2cfc23
#
_entry.id   ecb8168294235e7eb8436e239e2cfc23
#
_cell.length_a   1.000
_cell.length_b   1.000
_cell.length_c   1.000
_cell.angle_alpha   90.00
_cell.angle_beta   90.00
_cell.angle_gamma   90.00
#
_symmetry.space_group_name_H-M   'P 1'
#
loop_
_entity.id
_entity.type
_entity.pdbx_description
1 polymer ?
#
loop_
_entity_poly.entity_id
_entity_poly.type
_entity_poly.pdbx_seq_one_letter_code
_entity_poly.pdbx_strand_id
1 'polypeptide(L)'
;VNAGMNINYLIHNTLWVPGHFHLTVGTAVALTFMASTYWLWPQITNKPIFSRPIALTQVVLWFVGMALMSNAMHVMGLFGVPRRTAEPQYQGFDFVASFGSITELRLQLALGGTLLFLSTILFVSNIALSTGTPRMSGLGKQLSEPLSPAADSPKVLDNLTLWFGIAMVLVVLAYILPLASIITDSGIVDPGVEAVPMVVDAANGLVSISAVSDAASRVVAAIVGVVP
;
A
#
# COMPACT_ATOMS: atom_id res chain seq x y z
N VAL A 1 22.14 5.37 -4.04
CA VAL A 1 22.61 3.97 -4.00
C VAL A 1 21.93 3.18 -5.11
N ASN A 2 20.60 3.08 -5.15
CA ASN A 2 19.87 2.26 -6.15
C ASN A 2 20.05 2.71 -7.61
N ALA A 3 20.43 3.97 -7.85
CA ALA A 3 20.70 4.50 -9.19
C ALA A 3 22.13 4.23 -9.68
N GLY A 4 23.03 3.78 -8.80
CA GLY A 4 24.37 3.37 -9.22
C GLY A 4 24.32 2.10 -10.07
N MET A 5 24.86 2.14 -11.30
CA MET A 5 24.73 1.06 -12.28
C MET A 5 25.18 -0.31 -11.73
N ASN A 6 26.31 -0.36 -11.05
CA ASN A 6 26.88 -1.60 -10.51
C ASN A 6 25.98 -2.22 -9.43
N ILE A 7 25.40 -1.37 -8.57
CA ILE A 7 24.51 -1.84 -7.51
C ILE A 7 23.15 -2.20 -8.09
N ASN A 8 22.63 -1.37 -9.00
CA ASN A 8 21.34 -1.63 -9.63
C ASN A 8 21.32 -2.95 -10.41
N TYR A 9 22.44 -3.30 -11.05
CA TYR A 9 22.56 -4.58 -11.74
C TYR A 9 22.31 -5.78 -10.80
N LEU A 10 22.79 -5.72 -9.56
CA LEU A 10 22.64 -6.80 -8.58
C LEU A 10 21.26 -6.82 -7.94
N ILE A 11 20.66 -5.66 -7.66
CA ILE A 11 19.42 -5.54 -6.87
C ILE A 11 18.16 -5.35 -7.74
N HIS A 12 18.34 -5.14 -9.04
CA HIS A 12 17.20 -4.91 -9.95
C HIS A 12 16.24 -6.09 -9.94
N ASN A 13 14.93 -5.80 -9.87
CA ASN A 13 13.87 -6.80 -9.77
C ASN A 13 13.89 -7.71 -8.52
N THR A 14 14.74 -7.42 -7.54
CA THR A 14 14.73 -8.12 -6.25
C THR A 14 13.88 -7.39 -5.22
N LEU A 15 13.65 -8.05 -4.06
CA LEU A 15 12.97 -7.46 -2.91
C LEU A 15 13.72 -6.29 -2.27
N TRP A 16 14.98 -6.06 -2.61
CA TRP A 16 15.71 -4.87 -2.20
C TRP A 16 14.98 -3.58 -2.59
N VAL A 17 14.50 -3.51 -3.82
CA VAL A 17 13.86 -2.29 -4.33
C VAL A 17 12.60 -1.92 -3.55
N PRO A 18 11.60 -2.81 -3.34
CA PRO A 18 10.48 -2.49 -2.47
C PRO A 18 10.90 -2.26 -1.02
N GLY A 19 11.90 -2.97 -0.48
CA GLY A 19 12.45 -2.70 0.84
C GLY A 19 12.95 -1.26 0.98
N HIS A 20 13.70 -0.77 0.00
CA HIS A 20 14.17 0.61 -0.02
C HIS A 20 13.03 1.62 -0.09
N PHE A 21 12.02 1.37 -0.92
CA PHE A 21 10.84 2.24 -1.00
C PHE A 21 10.03 2.27 0.30
N HIS A 22 9.87 1.14 0.97
CA HIS A 22 9.20 1.11 2.27
C HIS A 22 9.96 1.94 3.30
N LEU A 23 11.30 1.83 3.34
CA LEU A 23 12.10 2.60 4.28
C LEU A 23 12.06 4.11 3.97
N THR A 24 12.19 4.51 2.72
CA THR A 24 12.29 5.92 2.33
C THR A 24 10.90 6.56 2.18
N VAL A 25 10.09 6.11 1.24
CA VAL A 25 8.77 6.69 0.96
C VAL A 25 7.77 6.30 2.05
N GLY A 26 7.67 5.03 2.40
CA GLY A 26 6.73 4.53 3.41
C GLY A 26 6.98 5.12 4.79
N THR A 27 8.23 5.39 5.16
CA THR A 27 8.55 6.05 6.43
C THR A 27 8.43 7.56 6.32
N ALA A 28 9.20 8.20 5.44
CA ALA A 28 9.27 9.66 5.40
C ALA A 28 7.93 10.30 5.00
N VAL A 29 7.31 9.83 3.91
CA VAL A 29 6.06 10.44 3.42
C VAL A 29 4.90 10.13 4.35
N ALA A 30 4.71 8.85 4.74
CA ALA A 30 3.58 8.48 5.59
C ALA A 30 3.65 9.13 6.98
N LEU A 31 4.83 9.13 7.63
CA LEU A 31 4.99 9.81 8.91
C LEU A 31 4.80 11.32 8.80
N THR A 32 5.24 11.94 7.70
CA THR A 32 5.01 13.36 7.46
C THR A 32 3.51 13.66 7.37
N PHE A 33 2.75 12.87 6.62
CA PHE A 33 1.29 13.05 6.54
C PHE A 33 0.59 12.81 7.88
N MET A 34 0.99 11.79 8.64
CA MET A 34 0.45 11.53 9.98
C MET A 34 0.78 12.67 10.94
N ALA A 35 2.02 13.15 10.94
CA ALA A 35 2.45 14.29 11.77
C ALA A 35 1.71 15.57 11.39
N SER A 36 1.58 15.85 10.09
CA SER A 36 0.82 17.00 9.59
C SER A 36 -0.65 16.91 10.01
N THR A 37 -1.25 15.72 9.96
CA THR A 37 -2.62 15.49 10.41
C THR A 37 -2.76 15.81 11.91
N TYR A 38 -1.87 15.30 12.76
CA TYR A 38 -1.89 15.61 14.20
C TYR A 38 -1.69 17.09 14.49
N TRP A 39 -0.86 17.76 13.70
CA TRP A 39 -0.63 19.20 13.87
C TRP A 39 -1.79 20.06 13.36
N LEU A 40 -2.35 19.74 12.19
CA LEU A 40 -3.45 20.49 11.57
C LEU A 40 -4.80 20.25 12.26
N TRP A 41 -5.03 19.05 12.78
CA TRP A 41 -6.32 18.68 13.38
C TRP A 41 -6.83 19.70 14.41
N PRO A 42 -6.06 20.06 15.44
CA PRO A 42 -6.53 21.05 16.43
C PRO A 42 -6.77 22.43 15.81
N GLN A 43 -5.99 22.80 14.80
CA GLN A 43 -6.05 24.13 14.19
C GLN A 43 -7.28 24.31 13.29
N ILE A 44 -7.68 23.22 12.58
CA ILE A 44 -8.84 23.26 11.68
C ILE A 44 -10.13 23.04 12.46
N THR A 45 -10.13 22.10 13.41
CA THR A 45 -11.37 21.68 14.13
C THR A 45 -11.61 22.41 15.43
N ASN A 46 -10.60 23.11 15.98
CA ASN A 46 -10.55 23.62 17.35
C ASN A 46 -10.77 22.52 18.41
N LYS A 47 -10.40 21.28 18.11
CA LYS A 47 -10.51 20.15 19.02
C LYS A 47 -9.13 19.56 19.29
N PRO A 48 -8.78 19.21 20.52
CA PRO A 48 -7.52 18.58 20.82
C PRO A 48 -7.47 17.17 20.25
N ILE A 49 -6.27 16.65 20.06
CA ILE A 49 -6.06 15.23 19.81
C ILE A 49 -6.50 14.43 21.04
N PHE A 50 -7.25 13.35 20.84
CA PHE A 50 -7.81 12.52 21.91
C PHE A 50 -6.74 12.05 22.90
N SER A 51 -5.62 11.51 22.38
CA SER A 51 -4.56 10.98 23.24
C SER A 51 -3.18 11.17 22.61
N ARG A 52 -2.36 11.95 23.30
CA ARG A 52 -0.94 12.12 22.92
C ARG A 52 -0.12 10.83 23.09
N PRO A 53 -0.26 10.04 24.18
CA PRO A 53 0.41 8.76 24.30
C PRO A 53 0.10 7.80 23.14
N ILE A 54 -1.17 7.70 22.70
CA ILE A 54 -1.55 6.88 21.55
C ILE A 54 -0.82 7.37 20.29
N ALA A 55 -0.75 8.68 20.04
CA ALA A 55 -0.05 9.24 18.91
C ALA A 55 1.45 8.89 18.93
N LEU A 56 2.10 8.99 20.10
CA LEU A 56 3.51 8.62 20.23
C LEU A 56 3.75 7.12 20.04
N THR A 57 2.92 6.29 20.65
CA THR A 57 2.98 4.82 20.43
C THR A 57 2.81 4.47 18.97
N GLN A 58 1.88 5.11 18.29
CA GLN A 58 1.64 4.94 16.86
C GLN A 58 2.89 5.22 16.04
N VAL A 59 3.57 6.35 16.28
CA VAL A 59 4.81 6.71 15.56
C VAL A 59 5.91 5.68 15.80
N VAL A 60 6.09 5.23 17.03
CA VAL A 60 7.10 4.22 17.39
C VAL A 60 6.80 2.90 16.69
N LEU A 61 5.53 2.44 16.72
CA LEU A 61 5.14 1.20 16.03
C LEU A 61 5.35 1.29 14.51
N TRP A 62 5.04 2.46 13.91
CA TRP A 62 5.30 2.69 12.49
C TRP A 62 6.77 2.59 12.17
N PHE A 63 7.60 3.31 12.92
CA PHE A 63 9.04 3.33 12.68
C PHE A 63 9.67 1.95 12.84
N VAL A 64 9.37 1.25 13.94
CA VAL A 64 9.90 -0.10 14.20
C VAL A 64 9.38 -1.09 13.17
N GLY A 65 8.09 -1.05 12.84
CA GLY A 65 7.47 -1.90 11.84
C GLY A 65 8.11 -1.73 10.46
N MET A 66 8.32 -0.47 10.02
CA MET A 66 9.03 -0.18 8.77
C MET A 66 10.47 -0.65 8.77
N ALA A 67 11.20 -0.43 9.87
CA ALA A 67 12.57 -0.88 9.98
C ALA A 67 12.69 -2.41 9.88
N LEU A 68 11.83 -3.15 10.59
CA LEU A 68 11.81 -4.61 10.54
C LEU A 68 11.44 -5.13 9.16
N MET A 69 10.35 -4.63 8.59
CA MET A 69 9.85 -5.08 7.29
C MET A 69 10.85 -4.75 6.18
N SER A 70 11.36 -3.53 6.16
CA SER A 70 12.32 -3.08 5.16
C SER A 70 13.64 -3.84 5.27
N ASN A 71 14.15 -4.07 6.48
CA ASN A 71 15.37 -4.85 6.69
C ASN A 71 15.22 -6.27 6.11
N ALA A 72 14.13 -6.96 6.42
CA ALA A 72 13.86 -8.28 5.88
C ALA A 72 13.86 -8.28 4.35
N MET A 73 13.20 -7.31 3.73
CA MET A 73 13.17 -7.16 2.26
C MET A 73 14.54 -6.86 1.67
N HIS A 74 15.35 -6.01 2.32
CA HIS A 74 16.70 -5.70 1.87
C HIS A 74 17.58 -6.96 1.88
N VAL A 75 17.59 -7.70 3.00
CA VAL A 75 18.38 -8.91 3.13
C VAL A 75 17.95 -9.97 2.12
N MET A 76 16.64 -10.23 2.00
CA MET A 76 16.12 -11.15 0.98
C MET A 76 16.49 -10.69 -0.43
N GLY A 77 16.45 -9.39 -0.70
CA GLY A 77 16.81 -8.83 -2.00
C GLY A 77 18.29 -8.98 -2.34
N LEU A 78 19.20 -8.91 -1.34
CA LEU A 78 20.62 -9.21 -1.53
C LEU A 78 20.86 -10.68 -1.87
N PHE A 79 20.03 -11.57 -1.36
CA PHE A 79 20.05 -12.98 -1.74
C PHE A 79 19.40 -13.26 -3.10
N GLY A 80 18.97 -12.23 -3.82
CA GLY A 80 18.39 -12.36 -5.15
C GLY A 80 16.91 -12.74 -5.15
N VAL A 81 16.23 -12.74 -4.00
CA VAL A 81 14.78 -13.04 -3.94
C VAL A 81 14.02 -12.06 -4.82
N PRO A 82 13.31 -12.56 -5.87
CA PRO A 82 12.65 -11.69 -6.82
C PRO A 82 11.42 -11.01 -6.20
N ARG A 83 11.12 -9.80 -6.67
CA ARG A 83 9.85 -9.13 -6.41
C ARG A 83 8.81 -9.52 -7.45
N ARG A 84 7.52 -9.39 -7.10
CA ARG A 84 6.40 -9.61 -8.03
C ARG A 84 6.34 -11.03 -8.59
N THR A 85 6.54 -12.01 -7.73
CA THR A 85 6.39 -13.41 -8.10
C THR A 85 4.95 -13.86 -7.83
N ALA A 86 4.42 -14.71 -8.68
CA ALA A 86 3.15 -15.40 -8.45
C ALA A 86 3.28 -16.50 -7.39
N GLU A 87 4.50 -17.01 -7.18
CA GLU A 87 4.82 -18.08 -6.23
C GLU A 87 5.37 -17.49 -4.92
N PRO A 88 4.55 -17.32 -3.88
CA PRO A 88 4.96 -16.67 -2.64
C PRO A 88 5.93 -17.51 -1.80
N GLN A 89 6.02 -18.81 -2.07
CA GLN A 89 6.93 -19.72 -1.37
C GLN A 89 8.28 -19.81 -2.07
N TYR A 90 8.41 -19.23 -3.26
CA TYR A 90 9.60 -19.29 -4.10
C TYR A 90 10.05 -20.73 -4.42
N GLN A 91 9.11 -21.65 -4.51
CA GLN A 91 9.39 -23.04 -4.90
C GLN A 91 9.88 -23.06 -6.35
N GLY A 92 10.89 -23.87 -6.63
CA GLY A 92 11.48 -23.95 -7.95
C GLY A 92 12.58 -22.91 -8.24
N PHE A 93 12.91 -22.04 -7.29
CA PHE A 93 14.10 -21.19 -7.38
C PHE A 93 15.27 -21.84 -6.65
N ASP A 94 16.31 -22.21 -7.36
CA ASP A 94 17.48 -22.92 -6.82
C ASP A 94 18.19 -22.13 -5.70
N PHE A 95 18.15 -20.81 -5.74
CA PHE A 95 18.79 -19.97 -4.74
C PHE A 95 18.15 -20.10 -3.35
N VAL A 96 16.86 -20.46 -3.26
CA VAL A 96 16.19 -20.68 -1.95
C VAL A 96 16.80 -21.88 -1.23
N ALA A 97 17.17 -22.92 -1.98
CA ALA A 97 17.87 -24.07 -1.44
C ALA A 97 19.31 -23.74 -1.03
N SER A 98 19.95 -22.76 -1.71
CA SER A 98 21.34 -22.39 -1.48
C SER A 98 21.56 -21.51 -0.24
N PHE A 99 20.57 -20.73 0.14
CA PHE A 99 20.69 -19.73 1.25
C PHE A 99 20.07 -20.18 2.56
N GLY A 100 19.65 -21.42 2.68
CA GLY A 100 18.98 -21.92 3.89
C GLY A 100 17.58 -21.34 4.05
N SER A 101 17.07 -21.34 5.28
CA SER A 101 15.71 -20.90 5.56
C SER A 101 15.58 -19.38 5.49
N ILE A 102 14.79 -18.86 4.53
CA ILE A 102 14.31 -17.47 4.55
C ILE A 102 13.08 -17.30 5.47
N THR A 103 12.72 -18.34 6.22
CA THR A 103 11.55 -18.35 7.11
C THR A 103 11.65 -17.27 8.18
N GLU A 104 12.83 -17.08 8.76
CA GLU A 104 13.07 -16.05 9.77
C GLU A 104 12.87 -14.63 9.21
N LEU A 105 13.34 -14.39 7.98
CA LEU A 105 13.15 -13.11 7.29
C LEU A 105 11.67 -12.88 6.93
N ARG A 106 10.95 -13.93 6.56
CA ARG A 106 9.49 -13.86 6.34
C ARG A 106 8.73 -13.55 7.63
N LEU A 107 9.13 -14.17 8.75
CA LEU A 107 8.58 -13.83 10.07
C LEU A 107 8.85 -12.38 10.44
N GLN A 108 10.07 -11.91 10.25
CA GLN A 108 10.43 -10.52 10.48
C GLN A 108 9.61 -9.56 9.62
N LEU A 109 9.39 -9.89 8.34
CA LEU A 109 8.54 -9.13 7.42
C LEU A 109 7.09 -9.10 7.90
N ALA A 110 6.54 -10.25 8.31
CA ALA A 110 5.18 -10.37 8.83
C ALA A 110 4.99 -9.58 10.13
N LEU A 111 5.94 -9.66 11.06
CA LEU A 111 5.94 -8.88 12.30
C LEU A 111 5.98 -7.39 11.99
N GLY A 112 6.85 -6.94 11.09
CA GLY A 112 6.91 -5.55 10.66
C GLY A 112 5.59 -5.07 10.08
N GLY A 113 4.98 -5.84 9.18
CA GLY A 113 3.67 -5.54 8.59
C GLY A 113 2.55 -5.47 9.64
N THR A 114 2.56 -6.37 10.62
CA THR A 114 1.59 -6.37 11.73
C THR A 114 1.72 -5.10 12.58
N LEU A 115 2.94 -4.67 12.90
CA LEU A 115 3.16 -3.43 13.64
C LEU A 115 2.67 -2.20 12.86
N LEU A 116 2.86 -2.16 11.55
CA LEU A 116 2.35 -1.10 10.68
C LEU A 116 0.82 -1.08 10.67
N PHE A 117 0.20 -2.25 10.58
CA PHE A 117 -1.26 -2.38 10.64
C PHE A 117 -1.82 -1.87 11.97
N LEU A 118 -1.24 -2.28 13.10
CA LEU A 118 -1.62 -1.78 14.43
C LEU A 118 -1.40 -0.27 14.55
N SER A 119 -0.29 0.24 14.05
CA SER A 119 -0.01 1.68 13.99
C SER A 119 -1.09 2.44 13.22
N THR A 120 -1.51 1.91 12.06
CA THR A 120 -2.58 2.50 11.27
C THR A 120 -3.91 2.53 12.03
N ILE A 121 -4.26 1.43 12.70
CA ILE A 121 -5.47 1.37 13.54
C ILE A 121 -5.40 2.43 14.65
N LEU A 122 -4.27 2.56 15.34
CA LEU A 122 -4.09 3.56 16.39
C LEU A 122 -4.23 4.98 15.84
N PHE A 123 -3.65 5.26 14.67
CA PHE A 123 -3.76 6.57 14.01
C PHE A 123 -5.22 6.91 13.70
N VAL A 124 -5.90 6.03 12.98
CA VAL A 124 -7.30 6.24 12.57
C VAL A 124 -8.22 6.38 13.80
N SER A 125 -8.04 5.49 14.78
CA SER A 125 -8.83 5.52 16.02
C SER A 125 -8.59 6.81 16.82
N ASN A 126 -7.34 7.26 16.93
CA ASN A 126 -7.02 8.49 17.67
C ASN A 126 -7.65 9.72 17.01
N ILE A 127 -7.60 9.81 15.67
CA ILE A 127 -8.27 10.89 14.92
C ILE A 127 -9.80 10.78 15.05
N ALA A 128 -10.37 9.59 14.89
CA ALA A 128 -11.81 9.38 15.02
C ALA A 128 -12.32 9.77 16.42
N LEU A 129 -11.64 9.35 17.49
CA LEU A 129 -11.98 9.73 18.86
C LEU A 129 -11.80 11.22 19.12
N SER A 130 -10.87 11.88 18.43
CA SER A 130 -10.67 13.33 18.50
C SER A 130 -11.90 14.12 18.01
N THR A 131 -12.75 13.53 17.18
CA THR A 131 -14.02 14.17 16.76
C THR A 131 -14.98 14.40 17.92
N GLY A 132 -14.93 13.54 18.94
CA GLY A 132 -15.76 13.62 20.16
C GLY A 132 -15.20 14.55 21.24
N THR A 133 -13.97 15.05 21.12
CA THR A 133 -13.41 15.93 22.16
C THR A 133 -14.09 17.31 22.18
N PRO A 134 -14.18 17.97 23.33
CA PRO A 134 -14.75 19.30 23.43
C PRO A 134 -13.88 20.32 22.69
N ARG A 135 -14.52 21.35 22.13
CA ARG A 135 -13.80 22.44 21.44
C ARG A 135 -12.97 23.24 22.43
N MET A 136 -11.76 23.59 22.04
CA MET A 136 -10.87 24.46 22.79
C MET A 136 -11.14 25.92 22.42
N SER A 137 -11.31 26.79 23.43
CA SER A 137 -11.33 28.24 23.23
C SER A 137 -9.89 28.75 23.16
N GLY A 138 -9.55 29.55 22.16
CA GLY A 138 -8.29 30.30 22.13
C GLY A 138 -7.11 29.64 21.39
N LEU A 139 -7.32 28.59 20.62
CA LEU A 139 -6.32 28.16 19.64
C LEU A 139 -6.23 29.22 18.54
N GLY A 140 -5.24 30.11 18.65
CA GLY A 140 -4.86 31.00 17.56
C GLY A 140 -4.50 30.15 16.34
N LYS A 141 -5.14 30.43 15.21
CA LYS A 141 -4.76 29.77 13.95
C LYS A 141 -3.31 30.14 13.62
N GLN A 142 -2.40 29.20 13.81
CA GLN A 142 -0.98 29.37 13.42
C GLN A 142 -0.78 29.19 11.91
N LEU A 143 -1.79 29.54 11.13
CA LEU A 143 -1.70 29.54 9.67
C LEU A 143 -1.21 30.93 9.25
N SER A 144 -0.23 30.95 8.37
CA SER A 144 0.23 32.19 7.75
C SER A 144 -0.93 32.86 7.00
N GLU A 145 -0.99 34.18 7.07
CA GLU A 145 -1.93 34.92 6.24
C GLU A 145 -1.60 34.73 4.76
N PRO A 146 -2.62 34.63 3.89
CA PRO A 146 -2.38 34.52 2.46
C PRO A 146 -1.71 35.81 1.94
N LEU A 147 -0.68 35.64 1.11
CA LEU A 147 0.05 36.72 0.50
C LEU A 147 -0.78 37.51 -0.55
N SER A 148 -1.85 36.92 -1.02
CA SER A 148 -2.79 37.52 -1.96
C SER A 148 -4.22 37.33 -1.47
N PRO A 149 -5.16 38.26 -1.79
CA PRO A 149 -6.58 38.02 -1.47
C PRO A 149 -7.05 36.75 -2.14
N ALA A 150 -7.93 36.02 -1.42
CA ALA A 150 -8.54 34.80 -1.94
C ALA A 150 -9.23 35.10 -3.28
N ALA A 151 -8.81 34.44 -4.34
CA ALA A 151 -9.53 34.48 -5.60
C ALA A 151 -10.80 33.62 -5.46
N ASP A 152 -11.91 34.10 -6.05
CA ASP A 152 -13.13 33.30 -6.11
C ASP A 152 -12.89 32.08 -7.00
N SER A 153 -12.80 30.91 -6.39
CA SER A 153 -12.74 29.65 -7.13
C SER A 153 -14.15 29.16 -7.48
N PRO A 154 -14.31 28.46 -8.60
CA PRO A 154 -15.60 27.84 -8.92
C PRO A 154 -16.08 26.93 -7.79
N LYS A 155 -17.33 27.10 -7.34
CA LYS A 155 -17.91 26.36 -6.21
C LYS A 155 -17.79 24.84 -6.33
N VAL A 156 -17.71 24.33 -7.56
CA VAL A 156 -17.49 22.90 -7.82
C VAL A 156 -16.10 22.46 -7.35
N LEU A 157 -15.07 23.27 -7.57
CA LEU A 157 -13.68 22.95 -7.16
C LEU A 157 -13.52 22.99 -5.64
N ASP A 158 -14.24 23.88 -4.98
CA ASP A 158 -14.21 24.01 -3.51
C ASP A 158 -15.10 22.99 -2.79
N ASN A 159 -15.89 22.22 -3.52
CA ASN A 159 -16.77 21.24 -2.92
C ASN A 159 -16.01 19.94 -2.59
N LEU A 160 -15.28 19.93 -1.46
CA LEU A 160 -14.52 18.78 -1.00
C LEU A 160 -15.39 17.53 -0.80
N THR A 161 -16.66 17.69 -0.41
CA THR A 161 -17.59 16.56 -0.23
C THR A 161 -17.87 15.88 -1.57
N LEU A 162 -18.06 16.66 -2.65
CA LEU A 162 -18.24 16.13 -3.99
C LEU A 162 -17.01 15.33 -4.45
N TRP A 163 -15.83 15.92 -4.30
CA TRP A 163 -14.58 15.28 -4.71
C TRP A 163 -14.26 14.04 -3.90
N PHE A 164 -14.54 14.07 -2.58
CA PHE A 164 -14.42 12.89 -1.73
C PHE A 164 -15.39 11.79 -2.18
N GLY A 165 -16.64 12.14 -2.50
CA GLY A 165 -17.63 11.18 -3.02
C GLY A 165 -17.16 10.55 -4.33
N ILE A 166 -16.67 11.36 -5.27
CA ILE A 166 -16.12 10.87 -6.54
C ILE A 166 -14.93 9.93 -6.28
N ALA A 167 -13.99 10.32 -5.42
CA ALA A 167 -12.85 9.49 -5.07
C ALA A 167 -13.26 8.15 -4.48
N MET A 168 -14.24 8.14 -3.56
CA MET A 168 -14.77 6.89 -2.97
C MET A 168 -15.44 5.99 -4.01
N VAL A 169 -16.22 6.56 -4.94
CA VAL A 169 -16.82 5.79 -6.04
C VAL A 169 -15.73 5.17 -6.91
N LEU A 170 -14.70 5.93 -7.27
CA LEU A 170 -13.59 5.43 -8.07
C LEU A 170 -12.81 4.31 -7.35
N VAL A 171 -12.60 4.45 -6.03
CA VAL A 171 -11.96 3.40 -5.20
C VAL A 171 -12.82 2.13 -5.21
N VAL A 172 -14.13 2.25 -4.99
CA VAL A 172 -15.03 1.08 -5.02
C VAL A 172 -14.98 0.41 -6.39
N LEU A 173 -15.10 1.17 -7.48
CA LEU A 173 -15.05 0.63 -8.84
C LEU A 173 -13.70 -0.04 -9.15
N ALA A 174 -12.59 0.53 -8.68
CA ALA A 174 -11.26 -0.02 -8.91
C ALA A 174 -11.00 -1.32 -8.15
N TYR A 175 -11.56 -1.46 -6.95
CA TYR A 175 -11.22 -2.58 -6.06
C TYR A 175 -12.29 -3.66 -5.96
N ILE A 176 -13.55 -3.36 -6.30
CA ILE A 176 -14.65 -4.33 -6.12
C ILE A 176 -14.44 -5.61 -6.93
N LEU A 177 -14.02 -5.50 -8.18
CA LEU A 177 -13.79 -6.65 -9.05
C LEU A 177 -12.55 -7.45 -8.64
N PRO A 178 -11.36 -6.83 -8.44
CA PRO A 178 -10.19 -7.54 -7.94
C PRO A 178 -10.41 -8.21 -6.59
N LEU A 179 -11.10 -7.56 -5.64
CA LEU A 179 -11.40 -8.15 -4.34
C LEU A 179 -12.40 -9.30 -4.45
N ALA A 180 -13.44 -9.15 -5.28
CA ALA A 180 -14.39 -10.23 -5.53
C ALA A 180 -13.69 -11.45 -6.14
N SER A 181 -12.81 -11.27 -7.14
CA SER A 181 -12.07 -12.39 -7.73
C SER A 181 -11.11 -13.02 -6.72
N ILE A 182 -10.41 -12.23 -5.90
CA ILE A 182 -9.55 -12.79 -4.83
C ILE A 182 -10.38 -13.61 -3.84
N ILE A 183 -11.57 -13.19 -3.47
CA ILE A 183 -12.43 -13.93 -2.53
C ILE A 183 -13.00 -15.20 -3.17
N THR A 184 -13.41 -15.12 -4.44
CA THR A 184 -14.03 -16.24 -5.15
C THR A 184 -13.01 -17.24 -5.71
N ASP A 185 -11.89 -16.75 -6.24
CA ASP A 185 -10.90 -17.56 -6.98
C ASP A 185 -9.69 -17.95 -6.11
N SER A 186 -9.54 -17.32 -4.94
CA SER A 186 -8.40 -17.57 -4.06
C SER A 186 -8.53 -18.84 -3.31
N GLY A 187 -8.47 -19.97 -3.60
CA GLY A 187 -8.37 -21.19 -2.78
C GLY A 187 -8.77 -21.14 -1.28
N ILE A 188 -9.12 -19.93 -0.78
CA ILE A 188 -9.73 -19.76 0.54
C ILE A 188 -11.14 -20.37 0.55
N VAL A 189 -11.82 -20.33 -0.59
CA VAL A 189 -13.18 -20.88 -0.78
C VAL A 189 -13.13 -22.18 -1.58
N ASP A 190 -12.16 -22.35 -2.49
CA ASP A 190 -11.97 -23.58 -3.26
C ASP A 190 -10.48 -23.86 -3.48
N PRO A 191 -9.90 -24.82 -2.72
CA PRO A 191 -8.50 -25.21 -2.89
C PRO A 191 -8.21 -25.97 -4.19
N GLY A 192 -9.19 -26.15 -5.09
CA GLY A 192 -9.08 -26.90 -6.33
C GLY A 192 -8.91 -26.09 -7.61
N VAL A 193 -8.81 -24.77 -7.56
CA VAL A 193 -8.57 -23.98 -8.77
C VAL A 193 -7.12 -24.16 -9.21
N GLU A 194 -6.93 -24.98 -10.25
CA GLU A 194 -5.66 -25.02 -10.98
C GLU A 194 -5.34 -23.62 -11.49
N ALA A 195 -4.15 -23.11 -11.10
CA ALA A 195 -3.63 -21.89 -11.68
C ALA A 195 -3.73 -22.00 -13.20
N VAL A 196 -4.36 -21.03 -13.87
CA VAL A 196 -4.44 -21.00 -15.34
C VAL A 196 -3.03 -21.23 -15.86
N PRO A 197 -2.76 -22.33 -16.54
CA PRO A 197 -1.42 -22.60 -17.02
C PRO A 197 -1.07 -21.46 -18.00
N MET A 198 -0.06 -20.67 -17.63
CA MET A 198 0.60 -19.82 -18.61
C MET A 198 1.23 -20.79 -19.61
N VAL A 199 0.53 -21.04 -20.71
CA VAL A 199 1.07 -21.82 -21.80
C VAL A 199 2.17 -20.94 -22.42
N VAL A 200 3.36 -21.06 -21.87
CA VAL A 200 4.57 -20.63 -22.54
C VAL A 200 4.83 -21.67 -23.62
N ASP A 201 4.52 -21.32 -24.85
CA ASP A 201 4.97 -22.13 -25.99
C ASP A 201 6.51 -22.07 -26.00
N ALA A 202 7.12 -23.10 -25.43
CA ALA A 202 8.57 -23.22 -25.27
C ALA A 202 9.30 -23.26 -26.61
N ALA A 203 8.60 -23.43 -27.74
CA ALA A 203 9.20 -23.50 -29.07
C ALA A 203 9.50 -22.12 -29.69
N ASN A 204 8.80 -21.07 -29.31
CA ASN A 204 8.90 -19.77 -30.01
C ASN A 204 9.17 -18.56 -29.10
N GLY A 205 9.20 -18.68 -27.77
CA GLY A 205 9.46 -17.56 -26.83
C GLY A 205 8.45 -16.41 -26.92
N LEU A 206 7.34 -16.59 -27.62
CA LEU A 206 6.29 -15.59 -27.82
C LEU A 206 5.08 -15.93 -26.96
N VAL A 207 4.76 -15.01 -26.05
CA VAL A 207 3.44 -15.03 -25.38
C VAL A 207 2.38 -14.83 -26.46
N SER A 208 1.54 -15.82 -26.68
CA SER A 208 0.43 -15.71 -27.61
C SER A 208 -0.52 -14.60 -27.15
N ILE A 209 -0.52 -13.49 -27.88
CA ILE A 209 -1.42 -12.34 -27.64
C ILE A 209 -2.90 -12.74 -27.76
N SER A 210 -3.20 -13.84 -28.43
CA SER A 210 -4.54 -14.38 -28.57
C SER A 210 -5.17 -14.80 -27.24
N ALA A 211 -4.40 -15.39 -26.32
CA ALA A 211 -4.93 -15.78 -25.00
C ALA A 211 -5.27 -14.56 -24.11
N VAL A 212 -4.53 -13.46 -24.24
CA VAL A 212 -4.82 -12.20 -23.53
C VAL A 212 -6.04 -11.52 -24.15
N SER A 213 -6.19 -11.56 -25.48
CA SER A 213 -7.36 -11.02 -26.19
C SER A 213 -8.64 -11.77 -25.83
N ASP A 214 -8.59 -13.09 -25.71
CA ASP A 214 -9.76 -13.91 -25.35
C ASP A 214 -10.16 -13.71 -23.88
N ALA A 215 -9.21 -13.58 -22.97
CA ALA A 215 -9.50 -13.26 -21.58
C ALA A 215 -10.12 -11.86 -21.44
N ALA A 216 -9.56 -10.86 -22.13
CA ALA A 216 -10.08 -9.50 -22.15
C ALA A 216 -11.49 -9.45 -22.77
N SER A 217 -11.73 -10.21 -23.82
CA SER A 217 -13.06 -10.29 -24.48
C SER A 217 -14.10 -10.91 -23.57
N ARG A 218 -13.75 -11.95 -22.81
CA ARG A 218 -14.65 -12.57 -21.83
C ARG A 218 -14.99 -11.64 -20.67
N VAL A 219 -14.01 -10.89 -20.18
CA VAL A 219 -14.23 -9.88 -19.13
C VAL A 219 -15.14 -8.75 -19.64
N VAL A 220 -14.92 -8.26 -20.86
CA VAL A 220 -15.76 -7.22 -21.47
C VAL A 220 -17.18 -7.76 -21.70
N ALA A 221 -17.34 -8.99 -22.19
CA ALA A 221 -18.64 -9.61 -22.38
C ALA A 221 -19.42 -9.79 -21.06
N ALA A 222 -18.72 -10.16 -19.98
CA ALA A 222 -19.31 -10.27 -18.65
C ALA A 222 -19.75 -8.91 -18.08
N ILE A 223 -19.00 -7.82 -18.36
CA ILE A 223 -19.33 -6.46 -17.90
C ILE A 223 -20.49 -5.86 -18.67
N VAL A 224 -20.59 -6.14 -19.99
CA VAL A 224 -21.60 -5.53 -20.86
C VAL A 224 -22.92 -6.31 -20.85
N GLY A 225 -22.99 -7.48 -20.21
CA GLY A 225 -24.24 -8.24 -20.06
C GLY A 225 -24.77 -8.80 -21.39
N VAL A 226 -23.93 -8.93 -22.41
CA VAL A 226 -24.28 -9.55 -23.67
C VAL A 226 -23.99 -11.04 -23.56
N VAL A 227 -24.95 -11.76 -23.00
CA VAL A 227 -25.02 -13.22 -23.14
C VAL A 227 -25.96 -13.47 -24.32
N PRO A 228 -25.60 -14.33 -25.29
CA PRO A 228 -26.47 -14.70 -26.38
C PRO A 228 -27.68 -15.49 -25.87
#